data_e54bf61f227a020aa74cb4922e9e9499
#
_entry.id   e54bf61f227a020aa74cb4922e9e9499
#
_cell.length_a   1.000
_cell.length_b   1.000
_cell.length_c   1.000
_cell.angle_alpha   90.00
_cell.angle_beta   90.00
_cell.angle_gamma   90.00
#
_symmetry.space_group_name_H-M   'P 1'
#
loop_
_entity.id
_entity.type
_entity.pdbx_description
1 polymer ?
#
loop_
_entity_poly.entity_id
_entity_poly.type
_entity_poly.pdbx_seq_one_letter_code
_entity_poly.pdbx_strand_id
1 'polypeptide(L)'
;MKRFIFPKESMLAIVGLLCITNLNAQVVQRSNVPAPNFEVTGSIYPWEVHDEGMDLILDNMTSIAGVNSVYLIAVMHQEHRPFNNDKLPGTFTFNHNPVRREWDAEDSRAYFRPTMSTYGKIKPVFSKYSWLNETDWLKLVLDKAHARGLRAGVEVSHTYIPVEYLNQHEEFKQRDINNNPVERPCTNHPDVREYLVALYGDLAKNYDVDYVQTCMLLFSRSDDPVKGGTCFCESCKLKAKAMGFDMEAAIPVLKDNPYAQPQLDNWRNFRKASTTEIYKLVTDKLHEVNPKIDFRLNDLNDRTSGLALEELKNNINSVHLSTHTEQNGYQKSDRKSRIATTKYFMGNYIPIIPGVPTRLLTTPEIVKSSIKISVDGGAKGIGIKHYDGSPYSLLRAVRNGLNEAGVAGFLPITGMEVETMTLSGYTADKFLIEPCVQTTTKGTARSAFTNPSGVYDIVVSYADEKGGQGTLALSVAGKQKASWKLADDVDCWKRKTIPKVKINTGDEIEIAGVANGTETARVDFIEFIAQPVAGKLKTH
;
A
#
# COMPACT_ATOMS: atom_id res chain seq x y z
N MET A 1 38.50 90.05 -8.67
CA MET A 1 38.26 88.78 -9.32
C MET A 1 38.84 87.65 -8.49
N LYS A 2 38.04 86.98 -7.69
CA LYS A 2 38.46 85.79 -6.90
C LYS A 2 37.74 84.57 -7.42
N ARG A 3 38.51 83.61 -7.92
CA ARG A 3 37.98 82.29 -8.34
C ARG A 3 37.73 81.45 -7.11
N PHE A 4 36.55 80.97 -6.93
CA PHE A 4 36.21 79.92 -5.96
C PHE A 4 36.38 78.55 -6.62
N ILE A 5 37.23 77.76 -5.97
CA ILE A 5 37.45 76.34 -6.31
C ILE A 5 36.51 75.52 -5.42
N PHE A 6 35.58 74.72 -6.04
CA PHE A 6 34.78 73.75 -5.33
C PHE A 6 35.50 72.38 -5.28
N PRO A 7 35.50 71.68 -4.14
CA PRO A 7 36.08 70.38 -4.03
C PRO A 7 35.14 69.32 -4.63
N LYS A 8 35.78 68.31 -5.27
CA LYS A 8 35.12 67.12 -5.78
C LYS A 8 34.68 66.25 -4.60
N GLU A 9 33.40 66.19 -4.32
CA GLU A 9 32.82 65.17 -3.44
C GLU A 9 32.63 63.87 -4.19
N SER A 10 33.06 62.80 -3.55
CA SER A 10 33.06 61.43 -4.02
C SER A 10 31.60 60.90 -4.09
N MET A 11 31.17 60.54 -5.26
CA MET A 11 29.92 59.81 -5.48
C MET A 11 30.15 58.35 -5.04
N LEU A 12 29.67 57.99 -3.83
CA LEU A 12 29.58 56.60 -3.38
C LEU A 12 28.40 55.97 -4.12
N ALA A 13 28.70 55.14 -5.12
CA ALA A 13 27.69 54.28 -5.76
C ALA A 13 27.33 53.17 -4.78
N ILE A 14 26.16 53.26 -4.17
CA ILE A 14 25.53 52.16 -3.44
C ILE A 14 25.02 51.18 -4.51
N VAL A 15 25.84 50.15 -4.79
CA VAL A 15 25.38 48.96 -5.54
C VAL A 15 24.54 48.14 -4.57
N GLY A 16 23.25 48.38 -4.63
CA GLY A 16 22.28 47.53 -3.98
C GLY A 16 22.32 46.12 -4.60
N LEU A 17 22.99 45.20 -3.88
CA LEU A 17 22.96 43.77 -4.21
C LEU A 17 21.53 43.27 -3.96
N LEU A 18 20.65 43.32 -4.99
CA LEU A 18 19.41 42.59 -5.03
C LEU A 18 19.78 41.10 -5.04
N CYS A 19 19.84 40.48 -3.87
CA CYS A 19 19.75 39.04 -3.75
C CYS A 19 18.34 38.63 -4.22
N ILE A 20 18.18 38.45 -5.51
CA ILE A 20 17.07 37.68 -6.06
C ILE A 20 17.34 36.24 -5.59
N THR A 21 16.77 35.87 -4.45
CA THR A 21 16.62 34.46 -4.11
C THR A 21 15.68 33.89 -5.17
N ASN A 22 16.29 33.33 -6.22
CA ASN A 22 15.59 32.41 -7.09
C ASN A 22 15.12 31.26 -6.21
N LEU A 23 13.90 31.37 -5.69
CA LEU A 23 13.10 30.23 -5.30
C LEU A 23 12.81 29.45 -6.60
N ASN A 24 13.84 28.73 -7.07
CA ASN A 24 13.63 27.68 -8.04
C ASN A 24 12.68 26.70 -7.37
N ALA A 25 11.39 26.81 -7.66
CA ALA A 25 10.46 25.73 -7.45
C ALA A 25 11.11 24.52 -8.13
N GLN A 26 11.61 23.59 -7.33
CA GLN A 26 12.29 22.41 -7.83
C GLN A 26 11.27 21.66 -8.67
N VAL A 27 11.40 21.74 -9.99
CA VAL A 27 10.52 21.02 -10.91
C VAL A 27 10.74 19.54 -10.61
N VAL A 28 9.70 18.86 -10.15
CA VAL A 28 9.76 17.43 -9.87
C VAL A 28 10.10 16.71 -11.17
N GLN A 29 11.26 16.05 -11.19
CA GLN A 29 11.63 15.23 -12.33
C GLN A 29 10.69 14.03 -12.35
N ARG A 30 9.95 13.86 -13.46
CA ARG A 30 8.98 12.79 -13.61
C ARG A 30 9.63 11.54 -14.15
N SER A 31 9.44 10.42 -13.47
CA SER A 31 9.73 9.09 -14.00
C SER A 31 8.70 8.76 -15.11
N ASN A 32 9.04 7.84 -15.98
CA ASN A 32 8.13 7.34 -17.00
C ASN A 32 8.07 5.81 -16.90
N VAL A 33 7.74 5.31 -15.71
CA VAL A 33 7.57 3.87 -15.55
C VAL A 33 6.24 3.46 -16.18
N PRO A 34 6.25 2.67 -17.27
CA PRO A 34 5.02 2.27 -17.95
C PRO A 34 4.18 1.34 -17.05
N ALA A 35 2.87 1.41 -17.25
CA ALA A 35 1.97 0.46 -16.60
C ALA A 35 2.30 -0.96 -17.07
N PRO A 36 2.49 -1.93 -16.19
CA PRO A 36 2.78 -3.31 -16.56
C PRO A 36 1.56 -3.98 -17.20
N ASN A 37 1.78 -4.97 -18.06
CA ASN A 37 0.69 -5.73 -18.69
C ASN A 37 -0.20 -6.44 -17.67
N PHE A 38 0.39 -6.88 -16.56
CA PHE A 38 -0.30 -7.39 -15.38
C PHE A 38 0.34 -6.77 -14.14
N GLU A 39 -0.45 -5.98 -13.40
CA GLU A 39 0.05 -5.25 -12.24
C GLU A 39 -0.04 -6.10 -10.97
N VAL A 40 1.08 -6.25 -10.28
CA VAL A 40 1.13 -6.80 -8.92
C VAL A 40 1.52 -5.66 -7.99
N THR A 41 0.54 -5.12 -7.28
CA THR A 41 0.76 -3.94 -6.43
C THR A 41 0.80 -4.32 -4.96
N GLY A 42 1.64 -3.63 -4.19
CA GLY A 42 1.75 -3.82 -2.74
C GLY A 42 1.70 -2.51 -1.97
N SER A 43 0.98 -2.51 -0.83
CA SER A 43 0.93 -1.36 0.06
C SER A 43 2.04 -1.40 1.10
N ILE A 44 2.54 -0.22 1.44
CA ILE A 44 3.64 0.00 2.38
C ILE A 44 3.22 1.09 3.37
N TYR A 45 3.59 0.93 4.63
CA TYR A 45 3.43 1.94 5.67
C TYR A 45 4.77 2.57 6.05
N PRO A 46 4.78 3.80 6.58
CA PRO A 46 6.02 4.47 7.00
C PRO A 46 6.82 3.71 8.04
N TRP A 47 6.15 3.06 8.97
CA TRP A 47 6.81 2.29 10.03
C TRP A 47 7.48 1.02 9.52
N GLU A 48 6.95 0.38 8.48
CA GLU A 48 7.63 -0.74 7.81
C GLU A 48 8.96 -0.26 7.23
N VAL A 49 8.93 0.88 6.53
CA VAL A 49 10.13 1.47 5.92
C VAL A 49 11.16 1.88 6.98
N HIS A 50 10.67 2.41 8.11
CA HIS A 50 11.54 2.78 9.22
C HIS A 50 12.23 1.57 9.83
N ASP A 51 11.49 0.48 10.03
CA ASP A 51 11.95 -0.67 10.80
C ASP A 51 12.80 -1.65 9.97
N GLU A 52 12.48 -1.88 8.69
CA GLU A 52 13.20 -2.80 7.82
C GLU A 52 14.13 -2.13 6.82
N GLY A 53 13.86 -0.89 6.49
CA GLY A 53 14.51 -0.19 5.37
C GLY A 53 13.86 -0.53 4.01
N MET A 54 13.73 0.50 3.18
CA MET A 54 13.02 0.41 1.92
C MET A 54 13.64 -0.58 0.93
N ASP A 55 14.97 -0.73 0.94
CA ASP A 55 15.67 -1.62 0.01
C ASP A 55 15.31 -3.09 0.28
N LEU A 56 15.28 -3.52 1.55
CA LEU A 56 14.90 -4.88 1.92
C LEU A 56 13.42 -5.16 1.59
N ILE A 57 12.53 -4.20 1.89
CA ILE A 57 11.11 -4.32 1.56
C ILE A 57 10.93 -4.55 0.05
N LEU A 58 11.56 -3.71 -0.78
CA LEU A 58 11.45 -3.84 -2.24
C LEU A 58 12.07 -5.15 -2.74
N ASP A 59 13.20 -5.59 -2.18
CA ASP A 59 13.81 -6.86 -2.54
C ASP A 59 12.88 -8.04 -2.23
N ASN A 60 12.27 -8.04 -1.07
CA ASN A 60 11.31 -9.08 -0.68
C ASN A 60 10.05 -9.05 -1.55
N MET A 61 9.43 -7.89 -1.72
CA MET A 61 8.21 -7.74 -2.52
C MET A 61 8.43 -8.15 -3.98
N THR A 62 9.52 -7.73 -4.60
CA THR A 62 9.79 -8.04 -6.01
C THR A 62 10.24 -9.48 -6.22
N SER A 63 11.19 -9.96 -5.41
CA SER A 63 11.79 -11.29 -5.61
C SER A 63 10.89 -12.42 -5.11
N ILE A 64 10.14 -12.23 -4.02
CA ILE A 64 9.28 -13.27 -3.45
C ILE A 64 7.89 -13.25 -4.08
N ALA A 65 7.23 -12.08 -4.13
CA ALA A 65 5.85 -11.98 -4.59
C ALA A 65 5.70 -11.58 -6.08
N GLY A 66 6.77 -11.07 -6.70
CA GLY A 66 6.71 -10.56 -8.06
C GLY A 66 6.05 -9.19 -8.18
N VAL A 67 6.07 -8.39 -7.11
CA VAL A 67 5.51 -7.03 -7.12
C VAL A 67 6.26 -6.17 -8.14
N ASN A 68 5.50 -5.44 -8.95
CA ASN A 68 5.99 -4.49 -9.95
C ASN A 68 5.42 -3.08 -9.81
N SER A 69 4.62 -2.88 -8.76
CA SER A 69 4.01 -1.60 -8.40
C SER A 69 3.86 -1.52 -6.88
N VAL A 70 4.18 -0.36 -6.29
CA VAL A 70 4.06 -0.16 -4.83
C VAL A 70 3.37 1.16 -4.53
N TYR A 71 2.74 1.28 -3.38
CA TYR A 71 2.23 2.56 -2.91
C TYR A 71 2.40 2.73 -1.40
N LEU A 72 2.71 3.96 -1.02
CA LEU A 72 2.70 4.35 0.39
C LEU A 72 1.28 4.77 0.78
N ILE A 73 0.82 4.33 1.94
CA ILE A 73 -0.33 4.91 2.59
C ILE A 73 0.15 6.20 3.28
N ALA A 74 0.06 7.33 2.57
CA ALA A 74 0.63 8.59 2.98
C ALA A 74 -0.29 9.46 3.84
N VAL A 75 -1.58 9.14 3.85
CA VAL A 75 -2.57 9.73 4.74
C VAL A 75 -3.34 8.58 5.38
N MET A 76 -3.10 8.35 6.67
CA MET A 76 -3.79 7.31 7.42
C MET A 76 -5.25 7.69 7.69
N HIS A 77 -6.05 6.68 7.82
CA HIS A 77 -7.42 6.78 8.29
C HIS A 77 -7.52 6.39 9.77
N GLN A 78 -8.65 6.72 10.34
CA GLN A 78 -9.01 6.47 11.72
C GLN A 78 -9.02 4.96 12.04
N GLU A 79 -7.98 4.46 12.68
CA GLU A 79 -7.96 3.15 13.32
C GLU A 79 -7.13 3.22 14.60
N HIS A 80 -7.77 3.55 15.72
CA HIS A 80 -7.18 3.44 17.05
C HIS A 80 -7.03 1.95 17.41
N ARG A 81 -6.02 1.30 16.84
CA ARG A 81 -5.72 -0.09 17.11
C ARG A 81 -4.28 -0.20 17.54
N PRO A 82 -4.02 -0.66 18.77
CA PRO A 82 -2.66 -0.97 19.16
C PRO A 82 -2.10 -2.05 18.24
N PHE A 83 -0.86 -1.89 17.83
CA PHE A 83 -0.11 -2.97 17.19
C PHE A 83 -0.09 -4.17 18.13
N ASN A 84 -0.11 -5.39 17.63
CA ASN A 84 -0.21 -6.63 18.41
C ASN A 84 -1.55 -6.81 19.16
N ASN A 85 -2.64 -6.38 18.59
CA ASN A 85 -3.94 -6.71 19.13
C ASN A 85 -4.30 -8.16 18.75
N ASP A 86 -4.12 -9.09 19.69
CA ASP A 86 -4.48 -10.51 19.54
C ASP A 86 -5.95 -10.73 19.18
N LYS A 87 -6.81 -9.74 19.46
CA LYS A 87 -8.25 -9.78 19.15
C LYS A 87 -8.54 -9.53 17.67
N LEU A 88 -7.58 -9.01 16.90
CA LEU A 88 -7.72 -8.73 15.48
C LEU A 88 -6.47 -9.23 14.74
N PRO A 89 -6.24 -10.55 14.70
CA PRO A 89 -5.09 -11.12 14.01
C PRO A 89 -5.11 -10.73 12.53
N GLY A 90 -3.94 -10.39 12.00
CA GLY A 90 -3.76 -9.99 10.61
C GLY A 90 -4.05 -8.51 10.32
N THR A 91 -4.33 -7.70 11.34
CA THR A 91 -4.41 -6.25 11.22
C THR A 91 -3.19 -5.64 11.89
N PHE A 92 -2.34 -4.94 11.14
CA PHE A 92 -1.09 -4.33 11.64
C PHE A 92 -0.20 -5.29 12.43
N THR A 93 -0.03 -6.50 11.92
CA THR A 93 0.89 -7.48 12.49
C THR A 93 2.24 -7.31 11.80
N PHE A 94 3.25 -7.03 12.57
CA PHE A 94 4.62 -6.92 12.08
C PHE A 94 5.24 -8.32 12.01
N ASN A 95 5.22 -8.90 10.82
CA ASN A 95 5.65 -10.28 10.65
C ASN A 95 7.15 -10.40 10.39
N HIS A 96 7.72 -9.39 9.74
CA HIS A 96 9.11 -9.41 9.32
C HIS A 96 10.01 -8.63 10.25
N ASN A 97 9.40 -7.79 11.10
CA ASN A 97 10.13 -6.91 11.98
C ASN A 97 9.52 -6.89 13.39
N PRO A 98 10.29 -7.30 14.40
CA PRO A 98 9.85 -7.26 15.79
C PRO A 98 10.07 -5.90 16.46
N VAL A 99 10.75 -4.95 15.83
CA VAL A 99 10.99 -3.64 16.43
C VAL A 99 9.65 -3.03 16.77
N ARG A 100 9.41 -2.90 18.06
CA ARG A 100 8.18 -2.34 18.58
C ARG A 100 8.51 -1.03 19.22
N ARG A 101 7.94 0.02 18.66
CA ARG A 101 7.87 1.31 19.28
C ARG A 101 6.52 1.44 19.93
N GLU A 102 6.42 2.15 21.02
CA GLU A 102 5.13 2.63 21.47
C GLU A 102 4.55 3.52 20.37
N TRP A 103 3.59 2.99 19.66
CA TRP A 103 2.88 3.69 18.60
C TRP A 103 1.49 3.08 18.43
N ASP A 104 0.49 3.93 18.38
CA ASP A 104 -0.87 3.58 18.03
C ASP A 104 -1.18 4.16 16.65
N ALA A 105 -2.04 3.49 15.89
CA ALA A 105 -2.52 4.05 14.65
C ALA A 105 -3.20 5.39 14.89
N GLU A 106 -2.75 6.40 14.16
CA GLU A 106 -3.24 7.77 14.27
C GLU A 106 -4.24 8.09 13.17
N ASP A 107 -5.16 9.02 13.48
CA ASP A 107 -6.16 9.48 12.51
C ASP A 107 -5.58 10.49 11.54
N SER A 108 -5.81 10.28 10.24
CA SER A 108 -5.59 11.25 9.15
C SER A 108 -4.26 12.01 9.22
N ARG A 109 -3.17 11.31 9.54
CA ARG A 109 -1.84 11.92 9.59
C ARG A 109 -1.18 11.94 8.23
N ALA A 110 -0.45 13.03 7.96
CA ALA A 110 0.36 13.18 6.76
C ALA A 110 1.75 12.57 6.98
N TYR A 111 2.09 11.59 6.16
CA TYR A 111 3.41 10.95 6.12
C TYR A 111 4.17 11.38 4.85
N PHE A 112 3.96 12.61 4.43
CA PHE A 112 4.64 13.32 3.35
C PHE A 112 4.89 14.76 3.79
N ARG A 113 5.52 15.59 2.97
CA ARG A 113 5.78 17.01 3.27
C ARG A 113 4.79 17.91 2.53
N PRO A 114 3.65 18.27 3.15
CA PRO A 114 2.67 19.13 2.52
C PRO A 114 3.15 20.58 2.38
N THR A 115 2.76 21.23 1.30
CA THR A 115 2.95 22.67 1.11
C THR A 115 1.86 23.43 1.87
N MET A 116 2.09 23.68 3.15
CA MET A 116 1.08 24.21 4.10
C MET A 116 0.37 25.47 3.64
N SER A 117 0.97 26.27 2.77
CA SER A 117 0.36 27.51 2.22
C SER A 117 -0.74 27.23 1.18
N THR A 118 -0.86 26.01 0.67
CA THR A 118 -1.89 25.63 -0.32
C THR A 118 -3.22 25.25 0.32
N TYR A 119 -3.23 25.06 1.64
CA TYR A 119 -4.40 24.62 2.39
C TYR A 119 -5.10 25.81 3.05
N GLY A 120 -6.44 25.79 3.02
CA GLY A 120 -7.29 26.78 3.65
C GLY A 120 -7.42 26.58 5.16
N LYS A 121 -8.67 26.54 5.64
CA LYS A 121 -8.99 26.39 7.07
C LYS A 121 -8.50 25.05 7.63
N ILE A 122 -8.70 23.96 6.89
CA ILE A 122 -8.23 22.62 7.27
C ILE A 122 -6.84 22.42 6.70
N LYS A 123 -5.92 21.92 7.52
CA LYS A 123 -4.53 21.65 7.12
C LYS A 123 -4.13 20.22 7.48
N PRO A 124 -3.19 19.59 6.75
CA PRO A 124 -2.61 18.33 7.15
C PRO A 124 -2.01 18.41 8.56
N VAL A 125 -2.16 17.34 9.33
CA VAL A 125 -1.61 17.21 10.68
C VAL A 125 -0.54 16.13 10.67
N PHE A 126 0.60 16.41 11.29
CA PHE A 126 1.70 15.47 11.42
C PHE A 126 1.46 14.52 12.61
N SER A 127 2.18 13.40 12.61
CA SER A 127 2.17 12.47 13.72
C SER A 127 2.64 13.13 15.03
N LYS A 128 2.06 12.72 16.16
CA LYS A 128 2.57 13.07 17.49
C LYS A 128 3.93 12.42 17.79
N TYR A 129 4.28 11.37 17.05
CA TYR A 129 5.54 10.64 17.19
C TYR A 129 6.62 11.28 16.31
N SER A 130 7.65 11.86 16.96
CA SER A 130 8.71 12.61 16.28
C SER A 130 9.42 11.80 15.19
N TRP A 131 9.69 10.52 15.46
CA TRP A 131 10.38 9.64 14.52
C TRP A 131 9.63 9.43 13.19
N LEU A 132 8.28 9.55 13.19
CA LEU A 132 7.48 9.53 11.95
C LEU A 132 7.58 10.85 11.15
N ASN A 133 8.04 11.94 11.79
CA ASN A 133 8.15 13.25 11.16
C ASN A 133 9.58 13.57 10.66
N GLU A 134 10.56 12.70 10.90
CA GLU A 134 11.95 12.94 10.51
C GLU A 134 12.17 12.79 9.02
N THR A 135 11.41 11.91 8.38
CA THR A 135 11.58 11.53 6.97
C THR A 135 10.37 11.93 6.12
N ASP A 136 10.61 12.34 4.88
CA ASP A 136 9.59 12.39 3.84
C ASP A 136 9.42 10.98 3.28
N TRP A 137 8.53 10.22 3.91
CA TRP A 137 8.32 8.81 3.60
C TRP A 137 7.83 8.60 2.17
N LEU A 138 6.96 9.48 1.68
CA LEU A 138 6.45 9.36 0.32
C LEU A 138 7.58 9.55 -0.71
N LYS A 139 8.38 10.60 -0.55
CA LYS A 139 9.53 10.82 -1.42
C LYS A 139 10.50 9.64 -1.41
N LEU A 140 10.82 9.12 -0.23
CA LEU A 140 11.73 7.98 -0.07
C LEU A 140 11.22 6.74 -0.81
N VAL A 141 9.93 6.40 -0.65
CA VAL A 141 9.33 5.23 -1.31
C VAL A 141 9.32 5.40 -2.83
N LEU A 142 8.91 6.57 -3.33
CA LEU A 142 8.88 6.86 -4.77
C LEU A 142 10.27 6.78 -5.38
N ASP A 143 11.26 7.47 -4.80
CA ASP A 143 12.63 7.49 -5.32
C ASP A 143 13.24 6.07 -5.39
N LYS A 144 13.06 5.27 -4.35
CA LYS A 144 13.61 3.91 -4.27
C LYS A 144 12.89 2.94 -5.22
N ALA A 145 11.58 3.07 -5.37
CA ALA A 145 10.80 2.25 -6.29
C ALA A 145 11.15 2.58 -7.76
N HIS A 146 11.19 3.86 -8.11
CA HIS A 146 11.54 4.30 -9.48
C HIS A 146 12.98 3.93 -9.86
N ALA A 147 13.92 4.04 -8.93
CA ALA A 147 15.31 3.61 -9.18
C ALA A 147 15.43 2.11 -9.54
N ARG A 148 14.40 1.31 -9.20
CA ARG A 148 14.29 -0.12 -9.55
C ARG A 148 13.37 -0.38 -10.74
N GLY A 149 12.86 0.67 -11.39
CA GLY A 149 11.91 0.56 -12.50
C GLY A 149 10.52 0.08 -12.07
N LEU A 150 10.18 0.20 -10.78
CA LEU A 150 8.85 -0.12 -10.27
C LEU A 150 7.93 1.09 -10.41
N ARG A 151 6.68 0.82 -10.73
CA ARG A 151 5.62 1.81 -10.65
C ARG A 151 5.35 2.18 -9.19
N ALA A 152 5.15 3.47 -8.91
CA ALA A 152 4.99 3.92 -7.53
C ALA A 152 3.86 4.94 -7.37
N GLY A 153 3.07 4.78 -6.32
CA GLY A 153 1.92 5.62 -6.06
C GLY A 153 1.74 5.98 -4.59
N VAL A 154 0.61 6.61 -4.33
CA VAL A 154 0.20 7.03 -2.99
C VAL A 154 -1.26 6.65 -2.73
N GLU A 155 -1.58 6.22 -1.50
CA GLU A 155 -2.97 6.08 -1.06
C GLU A 155 -3.35 7.20 -0.09
N VAL A 156 -4.48 7.85 -0.38
CA VAL A 156 -5.22 8.70 0.56
C VAL A 156 -6.33 7.85 1.16
N SER A 157 -6.19 7.52 2.43
CA SER A 157 -7.02 6.53 3.10
C SER A 157 -8.31 7.12 3.73
N HIS A 158 -9.01 6.33 4.53
CA HIS A 158 -10.44 6.41 4.85
C HIS A 158 -10.95 7.71 5.49
N THR A 159 -10.17 8.38 6.30
CA THR A 159 -10.59 9.64 6.92
C THR A 159 -10.07 10.79 6.08
N TYR A 160 -10.97 11.65 5.67
CA TYR A 160 -10.69 12.66 4.65
C TYR A 160 -10.05 13.91 5.21
N ILE A 161 -10.29 14.19 6.50
CA ILE A 161 -9.71 15.33 7.21
C ILE A 161 -9.15 14.87 8.56
N PRO A 162 -8.17 15.59 9.13
CA PRO A 162 -7.68 15.27 10.46
C PRO A 162 -8.77 15.34 11.52
N VAL A 163 -8.75 14.39 12.45
CA VAL A 163 -9.79 14.22 13.47
C VAL A 163 -9.92 15.44 14.39
N GLU A 164 -8.83 16.18 14.59
CA GLU A 164 -8.84 17.41 15.39
C GLU A 164 -9.82 18.44 14.84
N TYR A 165 -9.82 18.62 13.50
CA TYR A 165 -10.80 19.52 12.87
C TYR A 165 -12.21 18.96 12.96
N LEU A 166 -12.37 17.65 12.79
CA LEU A 166 -13.68 17.02 12.89
C LEU A 166 -14.27 17.16 14.30
N ASN A 167 -13.42 17.06 15.36
CA ASN A 167 -13.86 17.20 16.75
C ASN A 167 -14.12 18.66 17.17
N GLN A 168 -13.41 19.62 16.58
CA GLN A 168 -13.56 21.04 16.88
C GLN A 168 -14.67 21.72 16.07
N HIS A 169 -15.10 21.13 14.97
CA HIS A 169 -16.00 21.71 13.98
C HIS A 169 -17.14 20.77 13.64
N GLU A 170 -18.19 20.82 14.45
CA GLU A 170 -19.40 20.02 14.25
C GLU A 170 -20.05 20.20 12.87
N GLU A 171 -19.85 21.38 12.23
CA GLU A 171 -20.34 21.71 10.90
C GLU A 171 -19.69 20.86 9.80
N PHE A 172 -18.51 20.28 10.04
CA PHE A 172 -17.84 19.39 9.07
C PHE A 172 -18.42 17.99 9.04
N LYS A 173 -19.11 17.59 10.12
CA LYS A 173 -19.64 16.23 10.25
C LYS A 173 -20.85 15.99 9.34
N GLN A 174 -20.96 14.78 8.85
CA GLN A 174 -22.21 14.32 8.28
C GLN A 174 -23.30 14.28 9.36
N ARG A 175 -24.55 14.40 8.95
CA ARG A 175 -25.71 14.34 9.84
C ARG A 175 -26.66 13.23 9.40
N ASP A 176 -27.21 12.49 10.35
CA ASP A 176 -28.33 11.61 10.11
C ASP A 176 -29.62 12.42 9.89
N ILE A 177 -30.72 11.74 9.62
CA ILE A 177 -32.02 12.39 9.37
C ILE A 177 -32.59 13.10 10.63
N ASN A 178 -32.13 12.75 11.83
CA ASN A 178 -32.49 13.37 13.10
C ASN A 178 -31.57 14.53 13.48
N ASN A 179 -30.65 14.90 12.56
CA ASN A 179 -29.63 15.92 12.76
C ASN A 179 -28.54 15.54 13.78
N ASN A 180 -28.41 14.26 14.13
CA ASN A 180 -27.30 13.80 14.96
C ASN A 180 -25.99 13.76 14.15
N PRO A 181 -24.86 14.19 14.73
CA PRO A 181 -23.58 14.14 14.06
C PRO A 181 -23.10 12.68 13.89
N VAL A 182 -22.47 12.42 12.76
CA VAL A 182 -21.78 11.17 12.47
C VAL A 182 -20.30 11.47 12.32
N GLU A 183 -19.45 10.67 12.94
CA GLU A 183 -17.99 10.86 12.95
C GLU A 183 -17.37 10.59 11.56
N ARG A 184 -17.82 11.40 10.61
CA ARG A 184 -17.38 11.37 9.22
C ARG A 184 -17.54 12.77 8.61
N PRO A 185 -16.53 13.30 7.91
CA PRO A 185 -16.63 14.61 7.27
C PRO A 185 -17.62 14.58 6.10
N CYS A 186 -18.33 15.68 5.92
CA CYS A 186 -19.22 15.87 4.79
C CYS A 186 -18.45 16.42 3.60
N THR A 187 -18.33 15.65 2.53
CA THR A 187 -17.64 16.07 1.30
C THR A 187 -18.37 17.18 0.52
N ASN A 188 -19.57 17.56 0.94
CA ASN A 188 -20.29 18.73 0.40
C ASN A 188 -20.00 20.01 1.18
N HIS A 189 -19.35 19.94 2.36
CA HIS A 189 -18.92 21.14 3.08
C HIS A 189 -17.80 21.85 2.32
N PRO A 190 -17.89 23.19 2.10
CA PRO A 190 -16.91 23.93 1.29
C PRO A 190 -15.45 23.73 1.75
N ASP A 191 -15.18 23.90 3.05
CA ASP A 191 -13.83 23.77 3.61
C ASP A 191 -13.28 22.34 3.48
N VAL A 192 -14.14 21.31 3.60
CA VAL A 192 -13.74 19.90 3.38
C VAL A 192 -13.40 19.67 1.92
N ARG A 193 -14.17 20.22 0.99
CA ARG A 193 -13.88 20.13 -0.46
C ARG A 193 -12.59 20.84 -0.81
N GLU A 194 -12.39 22.06 -0.30
CA GLU A 194 -11.15 22.82 -0.49
C GLU A 194 -9.93 22.03 -0.02
N TYR A 195 -10.01 21.45 1.19
CA TYR A 195 -8.94 20.61 1.73
C TYR A 195 -8.63 19.41 0.82
N LEU A 196 -9.66 18.68 0.37
CA LEU A 196 -9.46 17.52 -0.50
C LEU A 196 -8.81 17.92 -1.81
N VAL A 197 -9.30 18.97 -2.48
CA VAL A 197 -8.71 19.46 -3.74
C VAL A 197 -7.26 19.92 -3.53
N ALA A 198 -6.98 20.61 -2.42
CA ALA A 198 -5.62 21.02 -2.07
C ALA A 198 -4.70 19.81 -1.83
N LEU A 199 -5.18 18.80 -1.10
CA LEU A 199 -4.41 17.59 -0.79
C LEU A 199 -4.00 16.83 -2.05
N TYR A 200 -4.94 16.55 -2.94
CA TYR A 200 -4.64 15.84 -4.19
C TYR A 200 -3.77 16.68 -5.13
N GLY A 201 -4.00 18.00 -5.18
CA GLY A 201 -3.16 18.93 -5.94
C GLY A 201 -1.73 19.01 -5.41
N ASP A 202 -1.54 19.01 -4.11
CA ASP A 202 -0.23 19.06 -3.45
C ASP A 202 0.56 17.77 -3.73
N LEU A 203 -0.07 16.60 -3.58
CA LEU A 203 0.53 15.30 -3.93
C LEU A 203 0.96 15.27 -5.40
N ALA A 204 0.08 15.68 -6.32
CA ALA A 204 0.38 15.69 -7.75
C ALA A 204 1.51 16.66 -8.12
N LYS A 205 1.60 17.81 -7.44
CA LYS A 205 2.57 18.87 -7.74
C LYS A 205 3.97 18.54 -7.23
N ASN A 206 4.06 18.04 -6.00
CA ASN A 206 5.34 17.95 -5.29
C ASN A 206 5.97 16.56 -5.32
N TYR A 207 5.22 15.54 -5.81
CA TYR A 207 5.69 14.16 -5.83
C TYR A 207 5.59 13.54 -7.22
N ASP A 208 6.55 12.68 -7.53
CA ASP A 208 6.57 11.92 -8.78
C ASP A 208 5.73 10.64 -8.64
N VAL A 209 4.44 10.80 -8.41
CA VAL A 209 3.52 9.67 -8.32
C VAL A 209 3.04 9.24 -9.71
N ASP A 210 3.08 7.93 -9.98
CA ASP A 210 2.50 7.36 -11.19
C ASP A 210 0.97 7.21 -11.06
N TYR A 211 0.48 7.04 -9.83
CA TYR A 211 -0.95 6.99 -9.55
C TYR A 211 -1.28 7.44 -8.14
N VAL A 212 -2.50 7.91 -7.96
CA VAL A 212 -3.10 8.21 -6.66
C VAL A 212 -4.28 7.26 -6.44
N GLN A 213 -4.23 6.48 -5.38
CA GLN A 213 -5.33 5.63 -4.96
C GLN A 213 -6.13 6.33 -3.88
N THR A 214 -7.46 6.35 -4.02
CA THR A 214 -8.33 6.93 -3.01
C THR A 214 -9.27 5.90 -2.42
N CYS A 215 -9.55 6.06 -1.13
CA CYS A 215 -10.47 5.22 -0.39
C CYS A 215 -11.57 6.06 0.22
N MET A 216 -12.82 5.71 -0.10
CA MET A 216 -14.03 6.12 0.61
C MET A 216 -14.35 7.63 0.71
N LEU A 217 -14.30 8.38 -0.38
CA LEU A 217 -14.94 9.71 -0.44
C LEU A 217 -16.48 9.57 -0.53
N LEU A 218 -17.11 9.04 0.52
CA LEU A 218 -18.46 8.48 0.48
C LEU A 218 -19.32 8.98 1.64
N PHE A 219 -20.63 8.79 1.49
CA PHE A 219 -21.57 8.86 2.60
C PHE A 219 -21.53 7.59 3.48
N SER A 220 -22.37 7.54 4.51
CA SER A 220 -22.53 6.31 5.31
C SER A 220 -22.98 5.14 4.45
N ARG A 221 -22.62 3.91 4.88
CA ARG A 221 -22.97 2.68 4.18
C ARG A 221 -24.38 2.23 4.51
N SER A 222 -25.35 3.07 4.19
CA SER A 222 -26.77 2.76 4.29
C SER A 222 -27.54 3.54 3.24
N ASP A 223 -28.44 2.90 2.55
CA ASP A 223 -29.40 3.51 1.63
C ASP A 223 -30.79 3.68 2.25
N ASP A 224 -30.93 3.36 3.54
CA ASP A 224 -32.09 3.65 4.35
C ASP A 224 -31.88 4.96 5.12
N PRO A 225 -32.65 6.03 4.84
CA PRO A 225 -32.44 7.35 5.42
C PRO A 225 -32.63 7.37 6.95
N VAL A 226 -33.43 6.45 7.51
CA VAL A 226 -33.72 6.38 8.95
C VAL A 226 -32.74 5.45 9.67
N LYS A 227 -32.24 4.42 8.99
CA LYS A 227 -31.32 3.43 9.58
C LYS A 227 -29.88 3.69 9.16
N GLY A 228 -29.31 4.77 9.65
CA GLY A 228 -27.88 5.10 9.47
C GLY A 228 -27.54 5.77 8.14
N GLY A 229 -28.52 6.12 7.32
CA GLY A 229 -28.30 6.89 6.10
C GLY A 229 -27.87 8.33 6.40
N THR A 230 -26.89 8.86 5.68
CA THR A 230 -26.41 10.25 5.69
C THR A 230 -26.37 10.78 4.25
N CYS A 231 -26.30 12.07 3.99
CA CYS A 231 -26.11 13.19 4.88
C CYS A 231 -27.30 14.14 4.75
N PHE A 232 -27.74 14.70 5.88
CA PHE A 232 -28.80 15.70 5.98
C PHE A 232 -28.30 17.01 6.59
N CYS A 233 -27.00 17.30 6.56
CA CYS A 233 -26.40 18.53 7.07
C CYS A 233 -26.77 19.75 6.20
N GLU A 234 -26.54 20.97 6.70
CA GLU A 234 -26.89 22.19 6.00
C GLU A 234 -26.24 22.30 4.61
N SER A 235 -24.96 21.95 4.47
CA SER A 235 -24.29 21.94 3.15
C SER A 235 -24.97 20.98 2.16
N CYS A 236 -25.46 19.85 2.64
CA CYS A 236 -26.20 18.91 1.80
C CYS A 236 -27.58 19.41 1.43
N LYS A 237 -28.33 20.07 2.35
CA LYS A 237 -29.63 20.67 2.07
C LYS A 237 -29.50 21.79 1.03
N LEU A 238 -28.53 22.69 1.20
CA LEU A 238 -28.27 23.78 0.24
C LEU A 238 -27.94 23.22 -1.15
N LYS A 239 -27.07 22.22 -1.22
CA LYS A 239 -26.70 21.58 -2.49
C LYS A 239 -27.90 20.83 -3.12
N ALA A 240 -28.67 20.10 -2.35
CA ALA A 240 -29.85 19.40 -2.82
C ALA A 240 -30.86 20.40 -3.42
N LYS A 241 -31.09 21.52 -2.75
CA LYS A 241 -31.95 22.60 -3.24
C LYS A 241 -31.46 23.15 -4.58
N ALA A 242 -30.14 23.38 -4.71
CA ALA A 242 -29.54 23.82 -5.98
C ALA A 242 -29.72 22.79 -7.11
N MET A 243 -29.86 21.52 -6.75
CA MET A 243 -30.15 20.40 -7.69
C MET A 243 -31.65 20.18 -7.92
N GLY A 244 -32.52 21.03 -7.36
CA GLY A 244 -33.99 20.92 -7.50
C GLY A 244 -34.65 19.94 -6.54
N PHE A 245 -33.94 19.48 -5.50
CA PHE A 245 -34.48 18.59 -4.47
C PHE A 245 -34.61 19.30 -3.13
N ASP A 246 -35.86 19.55 -2.70
CA ASP A 246 -36.15 20.10 -1.36
C ASP A 246 -35.97 19.01 -0.30
N MET A 247 -34.75 18.91 0.23
CA MET A 247 -34.41 17.93 1.25
C MET A 247 -35.10 18.23 2.59
N GLU A 248 -35.33 19.50 2.92
CA GLU A 248 -36.02 19.87 4.17
C GLU A 248 -37.47 19.40 4.18
N ALA A 249 -38.18 19.60 3.08
CA ALA A 249 -39.53 19.06 2.91
C ALA A 249 -39.59 17.54 2.87
N ALA A 250 -38.52 16.87 2.40
CA ALA A 250 -38.45 15.42 2.34
C ALA A 250 -38.20 14.74 3.70
N ILE A 251 -37.51 15.42 4.64
CA ILE A 251 -37.14 14.84 5.95
C ILE A 251 -38.36 14.32 6.73
N PRO A 252 -39.43 15.09 6.98
CA PRO A 252 -40.59 14.57 7.72
C PRO A 252 -41.27 13.40 7.01
N VAL A 253 -41.34 13.43 5.68
CA VAL A 253 -41.92 12.35 4.89
C VAL A 253 -41.12 11.06 5.01
N LEU A 254 -39.78 11.14 4.92
CA LEU A 254 -38.88 9.99 5.05
C LEU A 254 -38.81 9.46 6.48
N LYS A 255 -39.02 10.30 7.50
CA LYS A 255 -39.13 9.86 8.91
C LYS A 255 -40.38 9.03 9.14
N ASP A 256 -41.50 9.44 8.57
CA ASP A 256 -42.76 8.72 8.66
C ASP A 256 -42.74 7.44 7.84
N ASN A 257 -42.25 7.51 6.59
CA ASN A 257 -42.08 6.36 5.72
C ASN A 257 -40.75 6.42 4.98
N PRO A 258 -39.71 5.65 5.41
CA PRO A 258 -38.39 5.67 4.79
C PRO A 258 -38.35 5.19 3.33
N TYR A 259 -39.44 4.61 2.85
CA TYR A 259 -39.61 4.13 1.46
C TYR A 259 -40.48 5.06 0.61
N ALA A 260 -40.87 6.22 1.13
CA ALA A 260 -41.73 7.17 0.42
C ALA A 260 -41.10 7.66 -0.89
N GLN A 261 -41.87 7.59 -1.95
CA GLN A 261 -41.45 8.07 -3.28
C GLN A 261 -42.18 9.39 -3.62
N PRO A 262 -41.53 10.29 -4.32
CA PRO A 262 -40.18 10.22 -4.92
C PRO A 262 -39.03 10.63 -3.98
N GLN A 263 -39.29 10.92 -2.70
CA GLN A 263 -38.32 11.49 -1.76
C GLN A 263 -37.09 10.59 -1.56
N LEU A 264 -37.29 9.28 -1.43
CA LEU A 264 -36.20 8.31 -1.27
C LEU A 264 -35.29 8.30 -2.50
N ASP A 265 -35.85 8.26 -3.71
CA ASP A 265 -35.08 8.22 -4.95
C ASP A 265 -34.34 9.54 -5.17
N ASN A 266 -34.96 10.68 -4.86
CA ASN A 266 -34.31 11.98 -4.94
C ASN A 266 -33.14 12.09 -3.96
N TRP A 267 -33.26 11.58 -2.73
CA TRP A 267 -32.17 11.54 -1.76
C TRP A 267 -31.04 10.62 -2.21
N ARG A 268 -31.33 9.43 -2.74
CA ARG A 268 -30.34 8.51 -3.29
C ARG A 268 -29.61 9.11 -4.49
N ASN A 269 -30.32 9.74 -5.41
CA ASN A 269 -29.75 10.40 -6.58
C ASN A 269 -28.88 11.60 -6.18
N PHE A 270 -29.30 12.38 -5.19
CA PHE A 270 -28.49 13.45 -4.61
C PHE A 270 -27.15 12.92 -4.07
N ARG A 271 -27.17 11.80 -3.33
CA ARG A 271 -25.95 11.17 -2.81
C ARG A 271 -25.02 10.71 -3.92
N LYS A 272 -25.56 10.03 -4.94
CA LYS A 272 -24.79 9.60 -6.12
C LYS A 272 -24.14 10.79 -6.82
N ALA A 273 -24.89 11.81 -7.14
CA ALA A 273 -24.37 13.00 -7.81
C ALA A 273 -23.30 13.72 -6.96
N SER A 274 -23.51 13.82 -5.65
CA SER A 274 -22.52 14.43 -4.73
C SER A 274 -21.23 13.65 -4.67
N THR A 275 -21.30 12.32 -4.63
CA THR A 275 -20.12 11.44 -4.62
C THR A 275 -19.39 11.51 -5.97
N THR A 276 -20.11 11.44 -7.09
CA THR A 276 -19.53 11.58 -8.43
C THR A 276 -18.79 12.92 -8.58
N GLU A 277 -19.39 14.00 -8.11
CA GLU A 277 -18.78 15.33 -8.21
C GLU A 277 -17.47 15.45 -7.42
N ILE A 278 -17.39 14.93 -6.18
CA ILE A 278 -16.13 15.03 -5.43
C ILE A 278 -15.02 14.18 -6.06
N TYR A 279 -15.33 12.99 -6.55
CA TYR A 279 -14.36 12.20 -7.31
C TYR A 279 -13.87 12.93 -8.56
N LYS A 280 -14.80 13.55 -9.29
CA LYS A 280 -14.46 14.35 -10.47
C LYS A 280 -13.56 15.54 -10.10
N LEU A 281 -13.87 16.29 -9.06
CA LEU A 281 -13.08 17.44 -8.63
C LEU A 281 -11.63 17.07 -8.27
N VAL A 282 -11.44 15.99 -7.52
CA VAL A 282 -10.09 15.55 -7.15
C VAL A 282 -9.34 15.02 -8.36
N THR A 283 -9.99 14.32 -9.28
CA THR A 283 -9.38 13.84 -10.52
C THR A 283 -9.01 14.99 -11.45
N ASP A 284 -9.91 15.95 -11.65
CA ASP A 284 -9.64 17.13 -12.47
C ASP A 284 -8.43 17.91 -11.91
N LYS A 285 -8.34 18.02 -10.57
CA LYS A 285 -7.18 18.67 -9.93
C LYS A 285 -5.88 17.92 -10.10
N LEU A 286 -5.90 16.61 -10.01
CA LEU A 286 -4.74 15.78 -10.30
C LEU A 286 -4.26 15.99 -11.75
N HIS A 287 -5.19 15.94 -12.71
CA HIS A 287 -4.88 16.05 -14.15
C HIS A 287 -4.54 17.47 -14.57
N GLU A 288 -5.06 18.51 -13.91
CA GLU A 288 -4.62 19.89 -14.09
C GLU A 288 -3.13 20.04 -13.82
N VAL A 289 -2.64 19.37 -12.77
CA VAL A 289 -1.24 19.42 -12.36
C VAL A 289 -0.37 18.46 -13.19
N ASN A 290 -0.83 17.24 -13.39
CA ASN A 290 -0.14 16.23 -14.18
C ASN A 290 -1.14 15.24 -14.82
N PRO A 291 -1.43 15.38 -16.13
CA PRO A 291 -2.40 14.52 -16.81
C PRO A 291 -1.99 13.05 -16.97
N LYS A 292 -0.74 12.71 -16.61
CA LYS A 292 -0.24 11.33 -16.67
C LYS A 292 -0.46 10.55 -15.37
N ILE A 293 -0.91 11.19 -14.29
CA ILE A 293 -1.20 10.50 -13.04
C ILE A 293 -2.47 9.68 -13.21
N ASP A 294 -2.37 8.37 -12.99
CA ASP A 294 -3.56 7.53 -12.92
C ASP A 294 -4.32 7.78 -11.61
N PHE A 295 -5.63 7.93 -11.71
CA PHE A 295 -6.50 7.96 -10.55
C PHE A 295 -7.13 6.59 -10.33
N ARG A 296 -6.85 5.99 -9.18
CA ARG A 296 -7.29 4.64 -8.81
C ARG A 296 -8.35 4.69 -7.72
N LEU A 297 -9.51 4.11 -8.01
CA LEU A 297 -10.57 3.95 -7.03
C LEU A 297 -10.35 2.67 -6.21
N ASN A 298 -10.33 2.80 -4.90
CA ASN A 298 -10.46 1.64 -4.01
C ASN A 298 -11.94 1.35 -3.78
N ASP A 299 -12.47 0.34 -4.46
CA ASP A 299 -13.88 -0.03 -4.42
C ASP A 299 -14.15 -1.12 -3.37
N LEU A 300 -14.99 -0.80 -2.40
CA LEU A 300 -15.47 -1.71 -1.38
C LEU A 300 -16.71 -2.52 -1.83
N ASN A 301 -17.15 -2.32 -3.07
CA ASN A 301 -18.39 -2.91 -3.61
C ASN A 301 -19.67 -2.51 -2.81
N ASP A 302 -19.67 -1.32 -2.24
CA ASP A 302 -20.78 -0.81 -1.45
C ASP A 302 -21.48 0.34 -2.19
N ARG A 303 -22.61 0.02 -2.81
CA ARG A 303 -23.44 0.99 -3.56
C ARG A 303 -24.37 1.79 -2.66
N THR A 304 -24.54 1.36 -1.42
CA THR A 304 -25.42 2.04 -0.46
C THR A 304 -24.82 3.35 0.07
N SER A 305 -23.53 3.59 -0.19
CA SER A 305 -22.80 4.79 0.21
C SER A 305 -22.85 5.95 -0.79
N GLY A 306 -23.63 5.85 -1.85
CA GLY A 306 -23.73 6.85 -2.92
C GLY A 306 -22.69 6.67 -4.05
N LEU A 307 -21.89 5.59 -4.04
CA LEU A 307 -20.94 5.32 -5.11
C LEU A 307 -21.65 4.84 -6.38
N ALA A 308 -21.50 5.58 -7.47
CA ALA A 308 -22.03 5.26 -8.79
C ALA A 308 -20.87 5.02 -9.77
N LEU A 309 -20.42 3.76 -9.93
CA LEU A 309 -19.29 3.41 -10.78
C LEU A 309 -19.54 3.79 -12.24
N GLU A 310 -20.76 3.61 -12.72
CA GLU A 310 -21.18 3.94 -14.08
C GLU A 310 -20.98 5.40 -14.46
N GLU A 311 -21.03 6.30 -13.45
CA GLU A 311 -20.79 7.73 -13.65
C GLU A 311 -19.31 8.13 -13.54
N LEU A 312 -18.49 7.27 -12.93
CA LEU A 312 -17.07 7.52 -12.67
C LEU A 312 -16.14 6.96 -13.75
N LYS A 313 -16.63 6.14 -14.66
CA LYS A 313 -15.82 5.42 -15.65
C LYS A 313 -14.91 6.30 -16.53
N ASN A 314 -15.23 7.58 -16.69
CA ASN A 314 -14.42 8.53 -17.46
C ASN A 314 -13.42 9.31 -16.59
N ASN A 315 -13.48 9.14 -15.27
CA ASN A 315 -12.67 9.86 -14.29
C ASN A 315 -11.68 8.98 -13.54
N ILE A 316 -11.75 7.65 -13.74
CA ILE A 316 -10.88 6.69 -13.06
C ILE A 316 -10.12 5.85 -14.08
N ASN A 317 -8.84 5.61 -13.80
CA ASN A 317 -7.96 4.84 -14.68
C ASN A 317 -7.92 3.35 -14.30
N SER A 318 -8.18 3.01 -13.03
CA SER A 318 -8.26 1.64 -12.56
C SER A 318 -9.09 1.51 -11.29
N VAL A 319 -9.55 0.29 -11.00
CA VAL A 319 -10.30 -0.04 -9.78
C VAL A 319 -9.55 -1.09 -8.98
N HIS A 320 -9.20 -0.76 -7.76
CA HIS A 320 -8.71 -1.72 -6.78
C HIS A 320 -9.90 -2.26 -5.98
N LEU A 321 -10.21 -3.55 -6.12
CA LEU A 321 -11.24 -4.19 -5.32
C LEU A 321 -10.68 -4.58 -3.95
N SER A 322 -11.17 -3.96 -2.90
CA SER A 322 -10.74 -4.28 -1.53
C SER A 322 -11.13 -5.70 -1.13
N THR A 323 -10.22 -6.40 -0.45
CA THR A 323 -10.37 -7.81 -0.05
C THR A 323 -10.56 -8.02 1.44
N HIS A 324 -10.79 -6.98 2.22
CA HIS A 324 -11.01 -7.11 3.66
C HIS A 324 -12.04 -8.19 4.04
N THR A 325 -12.83 -8.58 3.09
CA THR A 325 -13.97 -9.49 3.23
C THR A 325 -13.60 -10.96 3.18
N GLU A 326 -12.49 -11.36 2.53
CA GLU A 326 -12.11 -12.78 2.49
C GLU A 326 -11.60 -13.31 3.83
N GLN A 327 -11.05 -12.43 4.66
CA GLN A 327 -10.66 -12.76 6.03
C GLN A 327 -11.84 -13.02 6.96
N ASN A 328 -13.03 -12.58 6.59
CA ASN A 328 -14.27 -12.71 7.37
C ASN A 328 -15.20 -13.83 6.84
N GLY A 329 -14.66 -14.83 6.13
CA GLY A 329 -15.43 -15.95 5.61
C GLY A 329 -16.09 -15.71 4.26
N TYR A 330 -15.62 -14.74 3.48
CA TYR A 330 -16.10 -14.49 2.13
C TYR A 330 -15.83 -15.69 1.21
N GLN A 331 -16.86 -16.08 0.46
CA GLN A 331 -16.79 -17.23 -0.42
C GLN A 331 -16.15 -16.89 -1.77
N LYS A 332 -15.51 -17.88 -2.42
CA LYS A 332 -14.92 -17.75 -3.77
C LYS A 332 -15.92 -17.20 -4.82
N SER A 333 -17.20 -17.50 -4.68
CA SER A 333 -18.29 -16.99 -5.52
C SER A 333 -18.38 -15.47 -5.51
N ASP A 334 -18.09 -14.82 -4.38
CA ASP A 334 -18.25 -13.38 -4.23
C ASP A 334 -17.16 -12.60 -4.96
N ARG A 335 -15.94 -13.11 -4.99
CA ARG A 335 -14.84 -12.50 -5.77
C ARG A 335 -15.16 -12.46 -7.26
N LYS A 336 -15.64 -13.58 -7.83
CA LYS A 336 -16.04 -13.65 -9.23
C LYS A 336 -17.19 -12.69 -9.54
N SER A 337 -18.21 -12.67 -8.66
CA SER A 337 -19.35 -11.76 -8.78
C SER A 337 -18.93 -10.30 -8.71
N ARG A 338 -18.06 -9.92 -7.79
CA ARG A 338 -17.57 -8.55 -7.65
C ARG A 338 -16.81 -8.08 -8.88
N ILE A 339 -15.90 -8.90 -9.42
CA ILE A 339 -15.19 -8.58 -10.66
C ILE A 339 -16.19 -8.39 -11.82
N ALA A 340 -17.16 -9.30 -11.97
CA ALA A 340 -18.18 -9.21 -13.01
C ALA A 340 -19.05 -7.95 -12.85
N THR A 341 -19.47 -7.63 -11.64
CA THR A 341 -20.27 -6.43 -11.34
C THR A 341 -19.47 -5.15 -11.64
N THR A 342 -18.21 -5.09 -11.25
CA THR A 342 -17.37 -3.93 -11.54
C THR A 342 -17.17 -3.76 -13.05
N LYS A 343 -16.92 -4.85 -13.78
CA LYS A 343 -16.85 -4.81 -15.26
C LYS A 343 -18.14 -4.35 -15.90
N TYR A 344 -19.29 -4.79 -15.38
CA TYR A 344 -20.59 -4.38 -15.90
C TYR A 344 -20.77 -2.86 -15.82
N PHE A 345 -20.41 -2.24 -14.70
CA PHE A 345 -20.57 -0.79 -14.49
C PHE A 345 -19.44 0.03 -15.14
N MET A 346 -18.21 -0.43 -15.06
CA MET A 346 -17.04 0.33 -15.52
C MET A 346 -16.69 0.10 -16.98
N GLY A 347 -17.20 -0.97 -17.59
CA GLY A 347 -16.77 -1.44 -18.90
C GLY A 347 -15.51 -2.30 -18.84
N ASN A 348 -15.23 -3.00 -19.94
CA ASN A 348 -14.11 -3.96 -20.02
C ASN A 348 -12.73 -3.29 -20.19
N TYR A 349 -12.69 -1.99 -20.44
CA TYR A 349 -11.43 -1.25 -20.71
C TYR A 349 -10.76 -0.73 -19.44
N ILE A 350 -11.50 -0.62 -18.33
CA ILE A 350 -10.93 -0.18 -17.05
C ILE A 350 -10.25 -1.37 -16.36
N PRO A 351 -8.94 -1.30 -16.06
CA PRO A 351 -8.24 -2.31 -15.32
C PRO A 351 -8.84 -2.55 -13.93
N ILE A 352 -9.09 -3.80 -13.59
CA ILE A 352 -9.53 -4.22 -12.27
C ILE A 352 -8.39 -4.95 -11.60
N ILE A 353 -8.04 -4.52 -10.39
CA ILE A 353 -6.95 -5.02 -9.57
C ILE A 353 -7.54 -5.55 -8.24
N PRO A 354 -8.02 -6.80 -8.19
CA PRO A 354 -8.53 -7.35 -6.94
C PRO A 354 -7.39 -7.55 -5.94
N GLY A 355 -7.62 -7.20 -4.71
CA GLY A 355 -6.69 -7.55 -3.65
C GLY A 355 -6.65 -9.07 -3.43
N VAL A 356 -5.54 -9.58 -2.93
CA VAL A 356 -5.33 -10.99 -2.57
C VAL A 356 -5.13 -11.09 -1.06
N PRO A 357 -5.76 -12.07 -0.39
CA PRO A 357 -5.60 -12.23 1.05
C PRO A 357 -4.22 -12.82 1.36
N THR A 358 -3.29 -12.00 1.79
CA THR A 358 -1.92 -12.42 2.16
C THR A 358 -1.63 -12.28 3.65
N ARG A 359 -2.67 -12.08 4.47
CA ARG A 359 -2.52 -11.91 5.91
C ARG A 359 -2.62 -13.24 6.68
N LEU A 360 -2.24 -13.21 7.96
CA LEU A 360 -2.49 -14.28 8.93
C LEU A 360 -3.92 -14.82 8.81
N LEU A 361 -4.13 -16.08 9.07
CA LEU A 361 -5.37 -16.86 8.92
C LEU A 361 -5.72 -17.23 7.45
N THR A 362 -4.83 -16.97 6.52
CA THR A 362 -4.95 -17.39 5.13
C THR A 362 -3.94 -18.52 4.86
N THR A 363 -4.22 -19.37 3.88
CA THR A 363 -3.28 -20.43 3.45
C THR A 363 -2.75 -20.14 2.04
N PRO A 364 -1.59 -20.71 1.65
CA PRO A 364 -1.09 -20.63 0.29
C PRO A 364 -2.10 -21.03 -0.78
N GLU A 365 -2.94 -22.03 -0.52
CA GLU A 365 -3.98 -22.53 -1.44
C GLU A 365 -5.10 -21.50 -1.64
N ILE A 366 -5.49 -20.80 -0.58
CA ILE A 366 -6.48 -19.71 -0.67
C ILE A 366 -5.91 -18.56 -1.50
N VAL A 367 -4.66 -18.19 -1.30
CA VAL A 367 -3.96 -17.16 -2.09
C VAL A 367 -3.96 -17.53 -3.57
N LYS A 368 -3.46 -18.72 -3.92
CA LYS A 368 -3.42 -19.24 -5.30
C LYS A 368 -4.80 -19.29 -5.94
N SER A 369 -5.79 -19.82 -5.22
CA SER A 369 -7.17 -19.88 -5.69
C SER A 369 -7.77 -18.49 -5.95
N SER A 370 -7.49 -17.53 -5.08
CA SER A 370 -7.95 -16.13 -5.23
C SER A 370 -7.35 -15.47 -6.47
N ILE A 371 -6.07 -15.74 -6.74
CA ILE A 371 -5.37 -15.27 -7.94
C ILE A 371 -6.00 -15.89 -9.19
N LYS A 372 -6.16 -17.21 -9.21
CA LYS A 372 -6.77 -17.90 -10.35
C LYS A 372 -8.16 -17.36 -10.67
N ILE A 373 -9.03 -17.18 -9.67
CA ILE A 373 -10.38 -16.62 -9.87
C ILE A 373 -10.28 -15.17 -10.41
N SER A 374 -9.31 -14.39 -9.96
CA SER A 374 -9.12 -13.02 -10.44
C SER A 374 -8.68 -13.00 -11.89
N VAL A 375 -7.70 -13.80 -12.27
CA VAL A 375 -7.19 -13.93 -13.65
C VAL A 375 -8.27 -14.47 -14.59
N ASP A 376 -8.96 -15.55 -14.22
CA ASP A 376 -10.07 -16.12 -14.99
C ASP A 376 -11.22 -15.12 -15.14
N GLY A 377 -11.44 -14.25 -14.15
CA GLY A 377 -12.38 -13.13 -14.20
C GLY A 377 -11.92 -11.98 -15.12
N GLY A 378 -10.70 -12.04 -15.63
CA GLY A 378 -10.09 -11.03 -16.52
C GLY A 378 -9.58 -9.80 -15.79
N ALA A 379 -9.13 -9.96 -14.54
CA ALA A 379 -8.36 -8.94 -13.84
C ALA A 379 -7.08 -8.59 -14.62
N LYS A 380 -6.65 -7.34 -14.51
CA LYS A 380 -5.40 -6.82 -15.13
C LYS A 380 -4.29 -6.64 -14.11
N GLY A 381 -4.50 -7.11 -12.91
CA GLY A 381 -3.54 -7.10 -11.82
C GLY A 381 -4.12 -7.72 -10.56
N ILE A 382 -3.32 -7.74 -9.52
CA ILE A 382 -3.71 -8.09 -8.15
C ILE A 382 -3.06 -7.13 -7.16
N GLY A 383 -3.66 -6.98 -5.98
CA GLY A 383 -3.11 -6.19 -4.87
C GLY A 383 -2.76 -7.05 -3.67
N ILE A 384 -1.53 -6.93 -3.18
CA ILE A 384 -1.10 -7.42 -1.87
C ILE A 384 -1.35 -6.30 -0.88
N LYS A 385 -2.12 -6.56 0.17
CA LYS A 385 -2.34 -5.55 1.21
C LYS A 385 -1.41 -5.82 2.39
N HIS A 386 -0.72 -4.75 2.79
CA HIS A 386 0.16 -4.67 3.96
C HIS A 386 1.28 -5.73 3.91
N TYR A 387 2.40 -5.27 3.43
CA TYR A 387 3.60 -6.09 3.32
C TYR A 387 3.97 -6.73 4.67
N ASP A 388 3.96 -5.95 5.77
CA ASP A 388 4.29 -6.41 7.11
C ASP A 388 3.33 -7.48 7.66
N GLY A 389 2.10 -7.49 7.18
CA GLY A 389 1.10 -8.48 7.56
C GLY A 389 1.10 -9.74 6.68
N SER A 390 2.06 -9.89 5.77
CA SER A 390 2.10 -10.96 4.76
C SER A 390 3.27 -11.90 5.00
N PRO A 391 3.07 -13.09 5.58
CA PRO A 391 4.13 -14.10 5.70
C PRO A 391 4.83 -14.37 4.37
N TYR A 392 6.11 -14.68 4.41
CA TYR A 392 6.88 -15.02 3.20
C TYR A 392 6.31 -16.21 2.46
N SER A 393 5.77 -17.19 3.17
CA SER A 393 5.06 -18.34 2.59
C SER A 393 3.85 -17.91 1.74
N LEU A 394 3.09 -16.90 2.19
CA LEU A 394 1.98 -16.35 1.41
C LEU A 394 2.46 -15.45 0.26
N LEU A 395 3.55 -14.72 0.43
CA LEU A 395 4.17 -13.95 -0.67
C LEU A 395 4.71 -14.90 -1.77
N ARG A 396 5.34 -16.03 -1.40
CA ARG A 396 5.71 -17.09 -2.33
C ARG A 396 4.49 -17.66 -3.07
N ALA A 397 3.37 -17.85 -2.34
CA ALA A 397 2.13 -18.33 -2.93
C ALA A 397 1.52 -17.34 -3.94
N VAL A 398 1.73 -16.04 -3.77
CA VAL A 398 1.32 -15.03 -4.78
C VAL A 398 2.05 -15.29 -6.10
N ARG A 399 3.36 -15.37 -6.09
CA ARG A 399 4.15 -15.59 -7.31
C ARG A 399 3.86 -16.92 -7.96
N ASN A 400 3.75 -17.98 -7.17
CA ASN A 400 3.40 -19.31 -7.67
C ASN A 400 1.99 -19.34 -8.25
N GLY A 401 1.02 -18.69 -7.59
CA GLY A 401 -0.35 -18.57 -8.08
C GLY A 401 -0.47 -17.81 -9.40
N LEU A 402 0.35 -16.78 -9.60
CA LEU A 402 0.43 -16.05 -10.88
C LEU A 402 0.95 -16.94 -12.01
N ASN A 403 2.00 -17.71 -11.73
CA ASN A 403 2.53 -18.68 -12.68
C ASN A 403 1.51 -19.77 -13.00
N GLU A 404 0.88 -20.39 -12.00
CA GLU A 404 -0.15 -21.43 -12.15
C GLU A 404 -1.40 -20.89 -12.91
N ALA A 405 -1.70 -19.61 -12.77
CA ALA A 405 -2.77 -18.95 -13.52
C ALA A 405 -2.37 -18.55 -14.96
N GLY A 406 -1.13 -18.81 -15.37
CA GLY A 406 -0.63 -18.52 -16.71
C GLY A 406 -0.32 -17.05 -16.98
N VAL A 407 -0.09 -16.25 -15.94
CA VAL A 407 0.31 -14.83 -16.10
C VAL A 407 1.76 -14.78 -16.59
N ALA A 408 1.96 -14.18 -17.77
CA ALA A 408 3.28 -14.10 -18.39
C ALA A 408 4.27 -13.28 -17.54
N GLY A 409 5.52 -13.72 -17.48
CA GLY A 409 6.61 -13.04 -16.78
C GLY A 409 6.80 -13.48 -15.32
N PHE A 410 5.91 -14.31 -14.78
CA PHE A 410 6.04 -14.82 -13.40
C PHE A 410 6.50 -16.28 -13.43
N LEU A 411 7.76 -16.49 -13.08
CA LEU A 411 8.30 -17.83 -12.90
C LEU A 411 8.00 -18.31 -11.47
N PRO A 412 7.74 -19.62 -11.27
CA PRO A 412 7.49 -20.16 -9.94
C PRO A 412 8.74 -20.05 -9.08
N ILE A 413 8.55 -19.85 -7.79
CA ILE A 413 9.61 -20.06 -6.81
C ILE A 413 9.77 -21.58 -6.62
N THR A 414 10.96 -22.06 -6.87
CA THR A 414 11.35 -23.42 -6.55
C THR A 414 12.26 -23.40 -5.34
N GLY A 415 11.99 -24.24 -4.35
CA GLY A 415 12.76 -24.21 -3.12
C GLY A 415 12.36 -25.33 -2.16
N MET A 416 12.94 -25.27 -0.97
CA MET A 416 12.74 -26.23 0.11
C MET A 416 12.40 -25.49 1.38
N GLU A 417 11.27 -25.82 1.99
CA GLU A 417 10.97 -25.45 3.38
C GLU A 417 11.89 -26.28 4.28
N VAL A 418 12.71 -25.63 5.09
CA VAL A 418 13.79 -26.31 5.83
C VAL A 418 13.22 -27.25 6.90
N GLU A 419 12.07 -26.94 7.46
CA GLU A 419 11.36 -27.82 8.39
C GLU A 419 10.90 -29.15 7.78
N THR A 420 10.83 -29.26 6.45
CA THR A 420 10.48 -30.49 5.73
C THR A 420 11.70 -31.36 5.40
N MET A 421 12.91 -30.87 5.64
CA MET A 421 14.15 -31.59 5.39
C MET A 421 14.45 -32.59 6.50
N THR A 422 15.44 -33.46 6.30
CA THR A 422 15.94 -34.34 7.35
C THR A 422 16.77 -33.54 8.34
N LEU A 423 16.28 -33.37 9.56
CA LEU A 423 16.88 -32.55 10.60
C LEU A 423 17.80 -33.37 11.52
N SER A 424 18.93 -32.80 11.91
CA SER A 424 19.81 -33.29 12.98
C SER A 424 20.29 -32.08 13.81
N GLY A 425 19.93 -32.03 15.10
CA GLY A 425 20.26 -30.92 16.00
C GLY A 425 19.47 -29.63 15.72
N TYR A 426 18.67 -29.60 14.68
CA TYR A 426 17.63 -28.61 14.47
C TYR A 426 16.28 -29.11 15.00
N THR A 427 15.46 -28.19 15.50
CA THR A 427 14.08 -28.43 15.90
C THR A 427 13.15 -27.45 15.18
N ALA A 428 11.92 -27.90 14.90
CA ALA A 428 10.91 -27.01 14.35
C ALA A 428 10.61 -25.88 15.34
N ASP A 429 10.45 -24.68 14.81
CA ASP A 429 10.17 -23.45 15.55
C ASP A 429 9.31 -22.51 14.71
N LYS A 430 8.99 -21.37 15.30
CA LYS A 430 8.31 -20.27 14.65
C LYS A 430 8.92 -18.96 15.11
N PHE A 431 9.46 -18.19 14.20
CA PHE A 431 10.00 -16.88 14.50
C PHE A 431 9.21 -15.77 13.78
N LEU A 432 8.70 -14.86 14.57
CA LEU A 432 7.77 -13.80 14.18
C LEU A 432 6.42 -14.35 13.68
N ILE A 433 6.29 -14.98 12.60
CA ILE A 433 5.11 -15.77 12.18
C ILE A 433 5.50 -16.82 11.16
N GLU A 434 6.77 -16.82 10.74
CA GLU A 434 7.26 -17.78 9.78
C GLU A 434 7.56 -19.10 10.49
N PRO A 435 7.07 -20.23 9.99
CA PRO A 435 7.60 -21.54 10.36
C PRO A 435 9.09 -21.59 10.02
N CYS A 436 9.88 -22.22 10.85
CA CYS A 436 11.32 -22.33 10.62
C CYS A 436 11.90 -23.50 11.42
N VAL A 437 13.19 -23.69 11.29
CA VAL A 437 13.96 -24.54 12.20
C VAL A 437 14.95 -23.70 12.99
N GLN A 438 15.25 -24.12 14.22
CA GLN A 438 16.26 -23.48 15.06
C GLN A 438 17.21 -24.50 15.67
N THR A 439 18.41 -24.04 16.00
CA THR A 439 19.32 -24.77 16.88
C THR A 439 19.94 -23.83 17.90
N THR A 440 20.06 -24.29 19.14
CA THR A 440 20.72 -23.57 20.23
C THR A 440 22.20 -23.99 20.41
N THR A 441 22.67 -24.94 19.62
CA THR A 441 24.07 -25.42 19.62
C THR A 441 24.56 -25.60 18.20
N LYS A 442 24.34 -26.77 17.59
CA LYS A 442 24.66 -27.08 16.21
C LYS A 442 23.52 -27.88 15.59
N GLY A 443 23.19 -27.57 14.34
CA GLY A 443 22.16 -28.25 13.59
C GLY A 443 22.52 -28.39 12.12
N THR A 444 21.98 -29.44 11.48
CA THR A 444 22.00 -29.62 10.04
C THR A 444 20.62 -30.00 9.54
N ALA A 445 20.26 -29.49 8.36
CA ALA A 445 19.09 -29.94 7.62
C ALA A 445 19.52 -30.38 6.22
N ARG A 446 19.04 -31.51 5.75
CA ARG A 446 19.45 -32.14 4.48
C ARG A 446 18.26 -32.56 3.64
N SER A 447 18.37 -32.35 2.34
CA SER A 447 17.39 -32.85 1.36
C SER A 447 18.05 -33.06 0.01
N ALA A 448 17.49 -33.95 -0.81
CA ALA A 448 17.93 -34.12 -2.19
C ALA A 448 17.36 -33.01 -3.07
N PHE A 449 18.17 -32.47 -3.97
CA PHE A 449 17.73 -31.50 -4.97
C PHE A 449 16.93 -32.20 -6.06
N THR A 450 15.67 -31.79 -6.23
CA THR A 450 14.72 -32.46 -7.14
C THR A 450 14.52 -31.75 -8.47
N ASN A 451 14.98 -30.47 -8.59
CA ASN A 451 14.85 -29.73 -9.83
C ASN A 451 15.86 -30.17 -10.90
N PRO A 452 15.70 -29.80 -12.17
CA PRO A 452 16.63 -30.09 -13.25
C PRO A 452 18.07 -29.67 -12.94
N SER A 453 19.04 -30.45 -13.39
CA SER A 453 20.45 -30.05 -13.28
C SER A 453 20.73 -28.74 -13.99
N GLY A 454 21.49 -27.83 -13.35
CA GLY A 454 21.73 -26.49 -13.89
C GLY A 454 22.67 -25.65 -13.05
N VAL A 455 22.70 -24.37 -13.38
CA VAL A 455 23.36 -23.33 -12.57
C VAL A 455 22.27 -22.48 -11.91
N TYR A 456 22.37 -22.33 -10.61
CA TYR A 456 21.37 -21.64 -9.79
C TYR A 456 22.01 -20.57 -8.92
N ASP A 457 21.29 -19.48 -8.71
CA ASP A 457 21.51 -18.65 -7.52
C ASP A 457 20.68 -19.28 -6.40
N ILE A 458 21.33 -19.57 -5.28
CA ILE A 458 20.66 -20.11 -4.10
C ILE A 458 20.42 -18.95 -3.14
N VAL A 459 19.19 -18.78 -2.68
CA VAL A 459 18.82 -17.76 -1.69
C VAL A 459 18.34 -18.46 -0.43
N VAL A 460 19.03 -18.20 0.69
CA VAL A 460 18.67 -18.76 2.01
C VAL A 460 17.99 -17.67 2.83
N SER A 461 16.77 -17.94 3.29
CA SER A 461 16.05 -17.10 4.26
C SER A 461 16.39 -17.57 5.67
N TYR A 462 16.88 -16.65 6.50
CA TYR A 462 17.34 -16.91 7.86
C TYR A 462 17.01 -15.74 8.77
N ALA A 463 16.93 -15.98 10.09
CA ALA A 463 16.83 -14.91 11.07
C ALA A 463 18.23 -14.51 11.58
N ASP A 464 18.40 -13.21 11.83
CA ASP A 464 19.53 -12.62 12.53
C ASP A 464 18.99 -12.00 13.81
N GLU A 465 19.47 -12.46 14.96
CA GLU A 465 18.93 -12.09 16.27
C GLU A 465 19.95 -11.27 17.06
N LYS A 466 19.46 -10.50 18.02
CA LYS A 466 20.31 -9.71 18.91
C LYS A 466 21.07 -10.55 19.92
N GLY A 467 22.30 -10.12 20.19
CA GLY A 467 23.10 -10.60 21.33
C GLY A 467 23.98 -11.81 21.02
N GLY A 468 24.18 -12.16 19.77
CA GLY A 468 25.03 -13.27 19.40
C GLY A 468 25.75 -13.11 18.07
N GLN A 469 26.49 -14.10 17.66
CA GLN A 469 27.17 -14.19 16.36
C GLN A 469 27.16 -15.66 15.89
N GLY A 470 25.99 -16.21 15.68
CA GLY A 470 25.82 -17.52 15.09
C GLY A 470 26.43 -17.60 13.67
N THR A 471 26.51 -18.80 13.12
CA THR A 471 26.99 -19.00 11.75
C THR A 471 26.08 -19.97 11.02
N LEU A 472 25.92 -19.71 9.72
CA LEU A 472 25.28 -20.62 8.78
C LEU A 472 26.26 -21.02 7.67
N ALA A 473 26.11 -22.24 7.16
CA ALA A 473 26.89 -22.72 6.03
C ALA A 473 26.00 -23.57 5.11
N LEU A 474 26.08 -23.30 3.80
CA LEU A 474 25.40 -24.06 2.76
C LEU A 474 26.38 -24.96 2.03
N SER A 475 26.03 -26.23 1.91
CA SER A 475 26.78 -27.24 1.13
C SER A 475 25.90 -27.86 0.04
N VAL A 476 26.50 -28.22 -1.08
CA VAL A 476 25.89 -28.96 -2.19
C VAL A 476 26.78 -30.12 -2.55
N ALA A 477 26.23 -31.34 -2.58
CA ALA A 477 26.95 -32.57 -2.83
C ALA A 477 28.19 -32.71 -1.92
N GLY A 478 28.04 -32.44 -0.63
CA GLY A 478 29.11 -32.51 0.38
C GLY A 478 30.19 -31.41 0.28
N LYS A 479 30.04 -30.42 -0.62
CA LYS A 479 30.99 -29.31 -0.78
C LYS A 479 30.40 -28.01 -0.32
N GLN A 480 31.00 -27.36 0.68
CA GLN A 480 30.58 -26.07 1.14
C GLN A 480 30.65 -25.01 0.01
N LYS A 481 29.55 -24.30 -0.22
CA LYS A 481 29.43 -23.25 -1.20
C LYS A 481 29.54 -21.87 -0.58
N ALA A 482 29.03 -21.71 0.64
CA ALA A 482 29.11 -20.46 1.40
C ALA A 482 29.09 -20.75 2.90
N SER A 483 29.64 -19.81 3.66
CA SER A 483 29.43 -19.70 5.09
C SER A 483 29.37 -18.19 5.45
N TRP A 484 28.52 -17.83 6.39
CA TRP A 484 28.39 -16.46 6.84
C TRP A 484 28.02 -16.39 8.33
N LYS A 485 28.33 -15.26 8.94
CA LYS A 485 27.98 -14.95 10.32
C LYS A 485 26.61 -14.27 10.35
N LEU A 486 25.87 -14.51 11.42
CA LEU A 486 24.70 -13.78 11.83
C LEU A 486 25.22 -12.64 12.72
N ALA A 487 25.41 -11.44 12.17
CA ALA A 487 26.16 -10.38 12.82
C ALA A 487 25.57 -8.98 12.63
N ASP A 488 24.36 -8.89 12.11
CA ASP A 488 23.69 -7.61 11.94
C ASP A 488 23.05 -7.12 13.27
N ASP A 489 22.97 -8.01 14.28
CA ASP A 489 22.47 -7.71 15.63
C ASP A 489 21.05 -7.11 15.61
N VAL A 490 20.21 -7.66 14.78
CA VAL A 490 18.82 -7.24 14.58
C VAL A 490 17.88 -8.44 14.71
N ASP A 491 16.71 -8.26 15.29
CA ASP A 491 15.73 -9.36 15.37
C ASP A 491 14.86 -9.38 14.12
N CYS A 492 15.40 -9.79 12.97
CA CYS A 492 14.64 -9.79 11.73
C CYS A 492 15.06 -10.91 10.76
N TRP A 493 14.19 -11.17 9.78
CA TRP A 493 14.49 -12.06 8.66
C TRP A 493 15.44 -11.39 7.65
N LYS A 494 16.42 -12.18 7.20
CA LYS A 494 17.42 -11.81 6.20
C LYS A 494 17.44 -12.82 5.06
N ARG A 495 18.04 -12.40 3.95
CA ARG A 495 18.22 -13.28 2.78
C ARG A 495 19.67 -13.24 2.31
N LYS A 496 20.29 -14.43 2.15
CA LYS A 496 21.65 -14.60 1.66
C LYS A 496 21.64 -15.22 0.28
N THR A 497 22.07 -14.48 -0.71
CA THR A 497 22.25 -15.01 -2.08
C THR A 497 23.65 -15.61 -2.26
N ILE A 498 23.69 -16.83 -2.77
CA ILE A 498 24.90 -17.56 -3.14
C ILE A 498 24.83 -17.78 -4.66
N PRO A 499 25.55 -16.98 -5.46
CA PRO A 499 25.34 -16.96 -6.90
C PRO A 499 26.03 -18.09 -7.64
N LYS A 500 25.45 -18.48 -8.78
CA LYS A 500 26.05 -19.34 -9.81
C LYS A 500 26.52 -20.70 -9.30
N VAL A 501 25.77 -21.36 -8.44
CA VAL A 501 26.05 -22.69 -7.94
C VAL A 501 25.58 -23.73 -8.97
N LYS A 502 26.50 -24.61 -9.41
CA LYS A 502 26.14 -25.79 -10.24
C LYS A 502 25.57 -26.87 -9.34
N ILE A 503 24.37 -27.35 -9.67
CA ILE A 503 23.63 -28.37 -8.94
C ILE A 503 23.12 -29.40 -9.93
N ASN A 504 23.26 -30.71 -9.62
CA ASN A 504 22.66 -31.77 -10.40
C ASN A 504 21.42 -32.31 -9.66
N THR A 505 20.45 -32.79 -10.41
CA THR A 505 19.32 -33.52 -9.82
C THR A 505 19.84 -34.68 -8.98
N GLY A 506 19.38 -34.78 -7.74
CA GLY A 506 19.84 -35.78 -6.77
C GLY A 506 21.01 -35.33 -5.86
N ASP A 507 21.66 -34.19 -6.15
CA ASP A 507 22.68 -33.66 -5.25
C ASP A 507 22.05 -33.34 -3.88
N GLU A 508 22.75 -33.68 -2.80
CA GLU A 508 22.33 -33.31 -1.45
C GLU A 508 22.55 -31.83 -1.22
N ILE A 509 21.51 -31.16 -0.74
CA ILE A 509 21.56 -29.79 -0.22
C ILE A 509 21.60 -29.90 1.30
N GLU A 510 22.62 -29.31 1.91
CA GLU A 510 22.75 -29.22 3.37
C GLU A 510 22.87 -27.78 3.81
N ILE A 511 22.06 -27.40 4.81
CA ILE A 511 22.25 -26.16 5.59
C ILE A 511 22.66 -26.53 7.02
N ALA A 512 23.79 -26.00 7.45
CA ALA A 512 24.32 -26.21 8.78
C ALA A 512 24.33 -24.90 9.55
N GLY A 513 23.92 -24.94 10.82
CA GLY A 513 23.93 -23.79 11.72
C GLY A 513 24.68 -24.07 13.01
N VAL A 514 25.34 -23.04 13.51
CA VAL A 514 25.98 -23.02 14.83
C VAL A 514 25.52 -21.79 15.57
N ALA A 515 24.85 -22.00 16.68
CA ALA A 515 24.41 -20.95 17.60
C ALA A 515 25.60 -20.35 18.38
N ASN A 516 25.48 -19.11 18.81
CA ASN A 516 26.48 -18.45 19.66
C ASN A 516 25.81 -17.35 20.50
N GLY A 517 26.03 -17.39 21.81
CA GLY A 517 25.41 -16.46 22.73
C GLY A 517 23.90 -16.70 22.85
N THR A 518 23.13 -15.66 22.68
CA THR A 518 21.66 -15.72 22.62
C THR A 518 21.13 -15.95 21.19
N GLU A 519 22.02 -15.87 20.20
CA GLU A 519 21.72 -16.13 18.79
C GLU A 519 21.42 -17.60 18.57
N THR A 520 20.21 -17.92 18.16
CA THR A 520 19.87 -19.25 17.63
C THR A 520 20.03 -19.20 16.11
N ALA A 521 20.64 -20.23 15.53
CA ALA A 521 20.76 -20.26 14.08
C ALA A 521 19.43 -20.74 13.48
N ARG A 522 18.59 -19.80 13.02
CA ARG A 522 17.28 -20.08 12.43
C ARG A 522 17.31 -20.00 10.92
N VAL A 523 16.62 -20.94 10.27
CA VAL A 523 16.48 -20.98 8.81
C VAL A 523 15.04 -21.37 8.46
N ASP A 524 14.45 -20.67 7.47
CA ASP A 524 13.10 -20.92 6.97
C ASP A 524 13.15 -21.65 5.62
N PHE A 525 13.72 -21.02 4.59
CA PHE A 525 13.54 -21.44 3.21
C PHE A 525 14.83 -21.35 2.40
N ILE A 526 15.04 -22.32 1.50
CA ILE A 526 16.13 -22.32 0.52
C ILE A 526 15.51 -22.24 -0.88
N GLU A 527 15.68 -21.10 -1.55
CA GLU A 527 15.19 -20.84 -2.91
C GLU A 527 16.27 -21.14 -3.95
N PHE A 528 15.86 -21.71 -5.10
CA PHE A 528 16.74 -21.99 -6.23
C PHE A 528 16.25 -21.20 -7.46
N ILE A 529 17.04 -20.21 -7.88
CA ILE A 529 16.75 -19.36 -9.03
C ILE A 529 17.62 -19.83 -10.19
N ALA A 530 17.00 -20.49 -11.18
CA ALA A 530 17.72 -20.98 -12.34
C ALA A 530 18.37 -19.84 -13.13
N GLN A 531 19.66 -19.97 -13.42
CA GLN A 531 20.35 -19.03 -14.30
C GLN A 531 20.07 -19.37 -15.77
N PRO A 532 19.86 -18.37 -16.65
CA PRO A 532 19.69 -18.62 -18.07
C PRO A 532 20.93 -19.34 -18.62
N VAL A 533 20.72 -20.45 -19.30
CA VAL A 533 21.82 -21.11 -20.03
C VAL A 533 22.26 -20.17 -21.15
N ALA A 534 23.48 -19.65 -21.09
CA ALA A 534 24.05 -18.83 -22.14
C ALA A 534 23.98 -19.61 -23.47
N GLY A 535 23.12 -19.20 -24.40
CA GLY A 535 23.03 -19.78 -25.74
C GLY A 535 21.64 -20.23 -26.22
N LYS A 536 20.56 -20.05 -25.46
CA LYS A 536 19.19 -20.36 -25.91
C LYS A 536 18.20 -19.21 -25.71
N LEU A 537 18.54 -18.02 -26.18
CA LEU A 537 17.55 -17.02 -26.55
C LEU A 537 17.14 -17.30 -28.02
N LYS A 538 16.19 -18.21 -28.23
CA LYS A 538 15.37 -18.16 -29.42
C LYS A 538 14.31 -17.10 -29.16
N THR A 539 14.50 -15.94 -29.79
CA THR A 539 13.46 -14.96 -30.04
C THR A 539 12.26 -15.66 -30.71
N HIS A 540 11.12 -15.61 -30.07
CA HIS A 540 9.80 -15.79 -30.70
C HIS A 540 9.01 -14.51 -30.56
#